data_865b3c582ccfc61176fbab0cb8d23c4a
#
_entry.id   865b3c582ccfc61176fbab0cb8d23c4a
#
_cell.length_a   1.000
_cell.length_b   1.000
_cell.length_c   1.000
_cell.angle_alpha   90.00
_cell.angle_beta   90.00
_cell.angle_gamma   90.00
#
_symmetry.space_group_name_H-M   'P 1'
#
loop_
_entity.id
_entity.type
_entity.pdbx_description
1 polymer ?
#
loop_
_entity_poly.entity_id
_entity_poly.type
_entity_poly.pdbx_seq_one_letter_code
_entity_poly.pdbx_strand_id
1 'polypeptide(L)'
;RLMDLDPFSPIGITAETIRFLDIFLLYCLLSDSPPDNPKITAAQAANRHAVAQRGREPGLALQQGDGSLRSLQDWGQELLKDLQPVAERLDEAFPEHGGAYAAALQMARQRLESPDTTPSARLLAELAANEEDSLTALTLARSQAHRQHLLSLPLPPDVREAYTRMAQKSFIEQADIEAADTGDYEQWRQQYITSVFPLISD
;
A
#
# COMPACT_ATOMS: atom_id res chain seq x y z
N ARG A 1 4.85 4.45 3.09
CA ARG A 1 3.53 3.88 3.42
C ARG A 1 3.04 3.02 2.27
N LEU A 2 2.90 1.73 2.50
CA LEU A 2 2.31 0.78 1.55
C LEU A 2 0.78 0.62 1.77
N MET A 3 0.16 1.54 2.52
CA MET A 3 -1.21 1.41 3.03
C MET A 3 -2.25 2.23 2.23
N ASP A 4 -1.81 2.91 1.16
CA ASP A 4 -2.75 3.70 0.36
C ASP A 4 -3.47 2.78 -0.63
N LEU A 5 -4.80 2.75 -0.55
CA LEU A 5 -5.63 1.96 -1.44
C LEU A 5 -5.81 2.67 -2.78
N ASP A 6 -5.83 1.90 -3.87
CA ASP A 6 -6.18 2.39 -5.20
C ASP A 6 -7.71 2.52 -5.31
N PRO A 7 -8.27 3.74 -5.42
CA PRO A 7 -9.72 3.94 -5.48
C PRO A 7 -10.34 3.40 -6.76
N PHE A 8 -9.55 3.02 -7.76
CA PHE A 8 -10.00 2.45 -9.03
C PHE A 8 -10.08 0.92 -9.01
N SER A 9 -9.52 0.29 -7.98
CA SER A 9 -9.62 -1.15 -7.78
C SER A 9 -10.74 -1.49 -6.80
N PRO A 10 -11.63 -2.42 -7.11
CA PRO A 10 -12.72 -2.83 -6.21
C PRO A 10 -12.23 -3.48 -4.91
N ILE A 11 -10.99 -3.94 -4.87
CA ILE A 11 -10.34 -4.51 -3.68
C ILE A 11 -9.23 -3.62 -3.12
N GLY A 12 -9.06 -2.40 -3.68
CA GLY A 12 -8.13 -1.39 -3.20
C GLY A 12 -6.67 -1.61 -3.59
N ILE A 13 -6.34 -2.71 -4.27
CA ILE A 13 -4.99 -3.00 -4.76
C ILE A 13 -5.07 -3.73 -6.10
N THR A 14 -4.11 -3.51 -6.99
CA THR A 14 -4.02 -4.22 -8.27
C THR A 14 -2.91 -5.26 -8.24
N ALA A 15 -3.00 -6.26 -9.12
CA ALA A 15 -1.97 -7.29 -9.26
C ALA A 15 -0.61 -6.68 -9.65
N GLU A 16 -0.60 -5.64 -10.47
CA GLU A 16 0.61 -4.90 -10.85
C GLU A 16 1.25 -4.23 -9.63
N THR A 17 0.44 -3.65 -8.74
CA THR A 17 0.96 -3.05 -7.50
C THR A 17 1.56 -4.11 -6.58
N ILE A 18 0.93 -5.27 -6.44
CA ILE A 18 1.47 -6.39 -5.65
C ILE A 18 2.82 -6.84 -6.23
N ARG A 19 2.91 -7.08 -7.53
CA ARG A 19 4.15 -7.48 -8.20
C ARG A 19 5.26 -6.44 -8.08
N PHE A 20 4.90 -5.16 -8.19
CA PHE A 20 5.87 -4.09 -7.94
C PHE A 20 6.40 -4.13 -6.51
N LEU A 21 5.55 -4.40 -5.52
CA LEU A 21 5.96 -4.57 -4.13
C LEU A 21 6.88 -5.78 -3.94
N ASP A 22 6.61 -6.91 -4.60
CA ASP A 22 7.48 -8.09 -4.56
C ASP A 22 8.88 -7.75 -5.08
N ILE A 23 8.97 -7.07 -6.24
CA ILE A 23 10.26 -6.61 -6.81
C ILE A 23 10.97 -5.70 -5.80
N PHE A 24 10.28 -4.69 -5.28
CA PHE A 24 10.85 -3.69 -4.38
C PHE A 24 11.33 -4.30 -3.05
N LEU A 25 10.54 -5.19 -2.44
CA LEU A 25 10.90 -5.84 -1.18
C LEU A 25 12.09 -6.78 -1.34
N LEU A 26 12.15 -7.53 -2.45
CA LEU A 26 13.31 -8.37 -2.77
C LEU A 26 14.58 -7.51 -3.00
N TYR A 27 14.45 -6.40 -3.71
CA TYR A 27 15.55 -5.46 -3.88
C TYR A 27 16.02 -4.93 -2.52
N CYS A 28 15.12 -4.50 -1.65
CA CYS A 28 15.49 -4.03 -0.31
C CYS A 28 16.17 -5.12 0.54
N LEU A 29 15.74 -6.38 0.39
CA LEU A 29 16.35 -7.52 1.09
C LEU A 29 17.79 -7.80 0.62
N LEU A 30 18.05 -7.60 -0.67
CA LEU A 30 19.36 -7.88 -1.29
C LEU A 30 20.33 -6.70 -1.26
N SER A 31 19.82 -5.49 -0.98
CA SER A 31 20.61 -4.26 -0.95
C SER A 31 21.29 -4.07 0.40
N ASP A 32 22.45 -3.41 0.38
CA ASP A 32 23.11 -2.99 1.59
C ASP A 32 22.22 -2.02 2.38
N SER A 33 22.06 -2.31 3.66
CA SER A 33 21.31 -1.46 4.60
C SER A 33 22.24 -0.86 5.65
N PRO A 34 22.63 0.41 5.50
CA PRO A 34 23.47 1.06 6.50
C PRO A 34 22.70 1.21 7.83
N PRO A 35 23.41 1.27 8.98
CA PRO A 35 22.80 1.52 10.26
C PRO A 35 21.98 2.81 10.26
N ASP A 36 20.82 2.77 10.90
CA ASP A 36 19.98 3.95 11.07
C ASP A 36 20.66 4.99 11.99
N ASN A 37 20.37 6.26 11.73
CA ASN A 37 20.78 7.35 12.59
C ASN A 37 19.75 8.49 12.57
N PRO A 38 19.73 9.37 13.59
CA PRO A 38 18.72 10.42 13.72
C PRO A 38 18.61 11.36 12.50
N LYS A 39 19.73 11.61 11.79
CA LYS A 39 19.72 12.48 10.60
C LYS A 39 19.00 11.79 9.43
N ILE A 40 19.30 10.52 9.19
CA ILE A 40 18.66 9.72 8.14
C ILE A 40 17.18 9.59 8.44
N THR A 41 16.80 9.27 9.68
CA THR A 41 15.39 9.17 10.10
C THR A 41 14.63 10.49 9.89
N ALA A 42 15.24 11.62 10.24
CA ALA A 42 14.64 12.94 10.01
C ALA A 42 14.48 13.25 8.50
N ALA A 43 15.50 12.98 7.69
CA ALA A 43 15.43 13.16 6.23
C ALA A 43 14.33 12.28 5.60
N GLN A 44 14.24 11.01 5.99
CA GLN A 44 13.19 10.10 5.52
C GLN A 44 11.78 10.57 5.93
N ALA A 45 11.61 11.10 7.14
CA ALA A 45 10.34 11.66 7.59
C ALA A 45 9.94 12.89 6.78
N ALA A 46 10.89 13.81 6.54
CA ALA A 46 10.69 15.00 5.72
C ALA A 46 10.35 14.64 4.26
N ASN A 47 11.09 13.72 3.65
CA ASN A 47 10.85 13.24 2.29
C ASN A 47 9.47 12.60 2.15
N ARG A 48 9.09 11.74 3.09
CA ARG A 48 7.78 11.09 3.11
C ARG A 48 6.65 12.10 3.17
N HIS A 49 6.81 13.15 3.98
CA HIS A 49 5.85 14.23 4.09
C HIS A 49 5.79 15.06 2.78
N ALA A 50 6.93 15.42 2.22
CA ALA A 50 7.03 16.17 0.97
C ALA A 50 6.38 15.41 -0.21
N VAL A 51 6.67 14.11 -0.34
CA VAL A 51 6.07 13.27 -1.39
C VAL A 51 4.56 13.11 -1.20
N ALA A 52 4.09 12.95 0.04
CA ALA A 52 2.65 12.83 0.32
C ALA A 52 1.87 14.09 -0.10
N GLN A 53 2.45 15.28 0.09
CA GLN A 53 1.80 16.55 -0.22
C GLN A 53 2.05 17.04 -1.65
N ARG A 54 3.27 16.83 -2.16
CA ARG A 54 3.80 17.48 -3.36
C ARG A 54 4.42 16.51 -4.36
N GLY A 55 4.20 15.22 -4.24
CA GLY A 55 4.87 14.18 -5.04
C GLY A 55 4.71 14.31 -6.56
N ARG A 56 3.70 15.07 -7.03
CA ARG A 56 3.48 15.36 -8.45
C ARG A 56 4.05 16.72 -8.89
N GLU A 57 4.67 17.47 -7.97
CA GLU A 57 5.24 18.78 -8.28
C GLU A 57 6.51 18.63 -9.14
N PRO A 58 6.59 19.30 -10.30
CA PRO A 58 7.79 19.29 -11.13
C PRO A 58 9.01 19.80 -10.34
N GLY A 59 10.12 19.06 -10.42
CA GLY A 59 11.37 19.46 -9.77
C GLY A 59 11.41 19.27 -8.26
N LEU A 60 10.44 18.56 -7.66
CA LEU A 60 10.51 18.24 -6.23
C LEU A 60 11.84 17.56 -5.91
N ALA A 61 12.60 18.15 -4.99
CA ALA A 61 13.85 17.61 -4.49
C ALA A 61 13.66 16.97 -3.12
N LEU A 62 14.34 15.84 -2.92
CA LEU A 62 14.34 15.05 -1.70
C LEU A 62 15.74 15.04 -1.08
N GLN A 63 15.79 14.96 0.24
CA GLN A 63 17.03 14.95 0.99
C GLN A 63 17.62 13.54 1.06
N GLN A 64 18.90 13.38 0.75
CA GLN A 64 19.65 12.13 0.92
C GLN A 64 20.21 12.02 2.34
N GLY A 65 20.72 10.84 2.71
CA GLY A 65 21.28 10.58 4.05
C GLY A 65 22.53 11.42 4.38
N ASP A 66 23.26 11.89 3.37
CA ASP A 66 24.40 12.81 3.51
C ASP A 66 24.00 14.29 3.61
N GLY A 67 22.71 14.59 3.44
CA GLY A 67 22.15 15.95 3.45
C GLY A 67 22.10 16.61 2.08
N SER A 68 22.61 15.99 1.02
CA SER A 68 22.47 16.50 -0.35
C SER A 68 21.00 16.39 -0.82
N LEU A 69 20.67 17.20 -1.85
CA LEU A 69 19.34 17.16 -2.46
C LEU A 69 19.40 16.42 -3.79
N ARG A 70 18.38 15.63 -4.08
CA ARG A 70 18.21 14.92 -5.33
C ARG A 70 16.78 15.05 -5.81
N SER A 71 16.56 15.21 -7.13
CA SER A 71 15.22 15.27 -7.66
C SER A 71 14.49 13.91 -7.44
N LEU A 72 13.20 13.97 -7.11
CA LEU A 72 12.36 12.78 -7.00
C LEU A 72 12.40 11.93 -8.27
N GLN A 73 12.37 12.61 -9.43
CA GLN A 73 12.36 11.96 -10.73
C GLN A 73 13.67 11.21 -11.01
N ASP A 74 14.83 11.86 -10.80
CA ASP A 74 16.13 11.21 -11.03
C ASP A 74 16.36 10.05 -10.08
N TRP A 75 15.99 10.21 -8.79
CA TRP A 75 16.11 9.15 -7.81
C TRP A 75 15.17 7.97 -8.14
N GLY A 76 13.94 8.27 -8.53
CA GLY A 76 12.99 7.25 -8.96
C GLY A 76 13.45 6.50 -10.21
N GLN A 77 13.99 7.18 -11.21
CA GLN A 77 14.52 6.54 -12.43
C GLN A 77 15.69 5.60 -12.13
N GLU A 78 16.62 6.04 -11.28
CA GLU A 78 17.74 5.17 -10.86
C GLU A 78 17.23 3.94 -10.11
N LEU A 79 16.34 4.13 -9.13
CA LEU A 79 15.74 3.01 -8.41
C LEU A 79 15.05 2.03 -9.37
N LEU A 80 14.25 2.52 -10.32
CA LEU A 80 13.60 1.65 -11.31
C LEU A 80 14.58 0.89 -12.21
N LYS A 81 15.75 1.49 -12.49
CA LYS A 81 16.83 0.81 -13.19
C LYS A 81 17.44 -0.30 -12.35
N ASP A 82 17.66 -0.05 -11.05
CA ASP A 82 18.22 -1.04 -10.12
C ASP A 82 17.24 -2.20 -9.84
N LEU A 83 15.94 -1.94 -9.93
CA LEU A 83 14.88 -2.95 -9.81
C LEU A 83 14.74 -3.86 -11.03
N GLN A 84 15.23 -3.46 -12.20
CA GLN A 84 15.07 -4.18 -13.46
C GLN A 84 15.60 -5.64 -13.38
N PRO A 85 16.82 -5.92 -12.88
CA PRO A 85 17.32 -7.30 -12.80
C PRO A 85 16.47 -8.18 -11.87
N VAL A 86 15.87 -7.61 -10.83
CA VAL A 86 14.98 -8.36 -9.92
C VAL A 86 13.69 -8.76 -10.64
N ALA A 87 13.09 -7.83 -11.39
CA ALA A 87 11.90 -8.12 -12.20
C ALA A 87 12.16 -9.22 -13.24
N GLU A 88 13.29 -9.15 -13.93
CA GLU A 88 13.71 -10.17 -14.91
C GLU A 88 13.85 -11.57 -14.26
N ARG A 89 14.47 -11.64 -13.09
CA ARG A 89 14.61 -12.91 -12.35
C ARG A 89 13.28 -13.47 -11.87
N LEU A 90 12.34 -12.61 -11.47
CA LEU A 90 11.00 -13.03 -11.10
C LEU A 90 10.22 -13.55 -12.31
N ASP A 91 10.31 -12.88 -13.47
CA ASP A 91 9.66 -13.35 -14.69
C ASP A 91 10.27 -14.69 -15.20
N GLU A 92 11.58 -14.90 -15.02
CA GLU A 92 12.24 -16.19 -15.29
C GLU A 92 11.77 -17.29 -14.31
N ALA A 93 11.58 -16.94 -13.03
CA ALA A 93 11.15 -17.90 -12.00
C ALA A 93 9.67 -18.28 -12.11
N PHE A 94 8.83 -17.37 -12.65
CA PHE A 94 7.39 -17.55 -12.79
C PHE A 94 6.93 -17.30 -14.24
N PRO A 95 7.35 -18.14 -15.19
CA PRO A 95 7.07 -17.95 -16.61
C PRO A 95 5.56 -17.97 -16.94
N GLU A 96 4.74 -18.61 -16.10
CA GLU A 96 3.29 -18.63 -16.20
C GLU A 96 2.65 -17.25 -16.06
N HIS A 97 3.34 -16.29 -15.46
CA HIS A 97 2.88 -14.91 -15.34
C HIS A 97 3.13 -14.04 -16.59
N GLY A 98 3.82 -14.58 -17.60
CA GLY A 98 3.95 -13.95 -18.92
C GLY A 98 4.59 -12.56 -18.94
N GLY A 99 5.65 -12.33 -18.14
CA GLY A 99 6.34 -11.02 -18.08
C GLY A 99 5.62 -9.98 -17.22
N ALA A 100 4.79 -10.42 -16.28
CA ALA A 100 3.96 -9.52 -15.47
C ALA A 100 4.75 -8.69 -14.46
N TYR A 101 5.96 -9.11 -14.07
CA TYR A 101 6.84 -8.32 -13.21
C TYR A 101 7.49 -7.17 -13.99
N ALA A 102 7.95 -7.42 -15.21
CA ALA A 102 8.42 -6.35 -16.10
C ALA A 102 7.30 -5.33 -16.40
N ALA A 103 6.06 -5.79 -16.62
CA ALA A 103 4.90 -4.92 -16.82
C ALA A 103 4.60 -4.06 -15.57
N ALA A 104 4.71 -4.61 -14.37
CA ALA A 104 4.54 -3.88 -13.11
C ALA A 104 5.60 -2.77 -12.95
N LEU A 105 6.86 -3.06 -13.31
CA LEU A 105 7.93 -2.07 -13.31
C LEU A 105 7.68 -0.96 -14.34
N GLN A 106 7.18 -1.30 -15.52
CA GLN A 106 6.79 -0.35 -16.55
C GLN A 106 5.64 0.57 -16.10
N MET A 107 4.64 0.05 -15.40
CA MET A 107 3.57 0.84 -14.79
C MET A 107 4.14 1.86 -13.77
N ALA A 108 5.07 1.45 -12.92
CA ALA A 108 5.73 2.34 -11.98
C ALA A 108 6.54 3.46 -12.70
N ARG A 109 7.25 3.10 -13.78
CA ARG A 109 7.97 4.04 -14.64
C ARG A 109 7.02 5.08 -15.27
N GLN A 110 5.90 4.62 -15.81
CA GLN A 110 4.90 5.51 -16.39
C GLN A 110 4.35 6.51 -15.35
N ARG A 111 4.08 6.08 -14.12
CA ARG A 111 3.61 6.97 -13.05
C ARG A 111 4.66 8.01 -12.63
N LEU A 112 5.94 7.66 -12.71
CA LEU A 112 7.04 8.57 -12.44
C LEU A 112 7.22 9.62 -13.55
N GLU A 113 7.17 9.18 -14.81
CA GLU A 113 7.38 10.03 -16.00
C GLU A 113 6.14 10.89 -16.31
N SER A 114 4.96 10.36 -16.02
CA SER A 114 3.67 11.02 -16.28
C SER A 114 2.82 11.04 -15.01
N PRO A 115 3.08 11.96 -14.07
CA PRO A 115 2.41 12.03 -12.76
C PRO A 115 0.87 12.09 -12.83
N ASP A 116 0.31 12.52 -13.94
CA ASP A 116 -1.13 12.57 -14.19
C ASP A 116 -1.76 11.16 -14.30
N THR A 117 -0.96 10.13 -14.50
CA THR A 117 -1.40 8.73 -14.52
C THR A 117 -1.53 8.12 -13.11
N THR A 118 -1.10 8.84 -12.08
CA THR A 118 -1.22 8.37 -10.69
C THR A 118 -2.68 8.31 -10.23
N PRO A 119 -3.06 7.39 -9.35
CA PRO A 119 -4.44 7.30 -8.83
C PRO A 119 -4.95 8.62 -8.26
N SER A 120 -4.11 9.38 -7.54
CA SER A 120 -4.49 10.68 -6.99
C SER A 120 -4.80 11.73 -8.06
N ALA A 121 -4.00 11.79 -9.15
CA ALA A 121 -4.24 12.72 -10.24
C ALA A 121 -5.53 12.39 -10.99
N ARG A 122 -5.74 11.10 -11.28
CA ARG A 122 -6.96 10.61 -11.91
C ARG A 122 -8.21 10.93 -11.09
N LEU A 123 -8.15 10.71 -9.76
CA LEU A 123 -9.27 11.03 -8.86
C LEU A 123 -9.59 12.53 -8.89
N LEU A 124 -8.58 13.40 -8.85
CA LEU A 124 -8.79 14.84 -8.93
C LEU A 124 -9.33 15.29 -10.29
N ALA A 125 -8.88 14.67 -11.38
CA ALA A 125 -9.41 14.95 -12.72
C ALA A 125 -10.89 14.54 -12.83
N GLU A 126 -11.29 13.40 -12.28
CA GLU A 126 -12.69 12.98 -12.24
C GLU A 126 -13.53 13.91 -11.35
N LEU A 127 -13.00 14.34 -10.21
CA LEU A 127 -13.70 15.30 -9.34
C LEU A 127 -13.93 16.62 -10.05
N ALA A 128 -12.92 17.15 -10.76
CA ALA A 128 -13.05 18.40 -11.52
C ALA A 128 -14.02 18.29 -12.71
N ALA A 129 -14.22 17.07 -13.26
CA ALA A 129 -15.18 16.80 -14.31
C ALA A 129 -16.61 16.53 -13.80
N ASN A 130 -16.78 16.36 -12.49
CA ASN A 130 -18.05 16.06 -11.87
C ASN A 130 -18.84 17.36 -11.60
N GLU A 131 -20.05 17.48 -12.15
CA GLU A 131 -20.91 18.64 -11.98
C GLU A 131 -21.25 18.95 -10.51
N GLU A 132 -21.27 17.94 -9.65
CA GLU A 132 -21.59 18.10 -8.23
C GLU A 132 -20.41 18.63 -7.41
N ASP A 133 -19.18 18.64 -7.94
CA ASP A 133 -17.93 19.01 -7.27
C ASP A 133 -17.83 18.43 -5.84
N SER A 134 -18.31 17.21 -5.66
CA SER A 134 -18.43 16.55 -4.37
C SER A 134 -17.61 15.25 -4.34
N LEU A 135 -16.50 15.27 -3.60
CA LEU A 135 -15.69 14.07 -3.37
C LEU A 135 -16.52 12.96 -2.69
N THR A 136 -17.41 13.31 -1.78
CA THR A 136 -18.29 12.34 -1.10
C THR A 136 -19.23 11.66 -2.10
N ALA A 137 -19.89 12.40 -2.98
CA ALA A 137 -20.76 11.85 -3.99
C ALA A 137 -20.00 10.94 -4.97
N LEU A 138 -18.84 11.39 -5.46
CA LEU A 138 -17.98 10.63 -6.35
C LEU A 138 -17.51 9.31 -5.71
N THR A 139 -17.05 9.34 -4.47
CA THR A 139 -16.57 8.14 -3.78
C THR A 139 -17.70 7.18 -3.43
N LEU A 140 -18.88 7.68 -3.09
CA LEU A 140 -20.07 6.84 -2.86
C LEU A 140 -20.52 6.13 -4.13
N ALA A 141 -20.60 6.85 -5.26
CA ALA A 141 -20.96 6.27 -6.54
C ALA A 141 -19.97 5.16 -6.96
N ARG A 142 -18.67 5.41 -6.79
CA ARG A 142 -17.61 4.43 -7.05
C ARG A 142 -17.73 3.21 -6.13
N SER A 143 -17.95 3.41 -4.84
CA SER A 143 -18.13 2.32 -3.87
C SER A 143 -19.35 1.44 -4.23
N GLN A 144 -20.43 2.05 -4.68
CA GLN A 144 -21.61 1.32 -5.16
C GLN A 144 -21.29 0.51 -6.42
N ALA A 145 -20.56 1.09 -7.39
CA ALA A 145 -20.13 0.39 -8.59
C ALA A 145 -19.20 -0.79 -8.26
N HIS A 146 -18.23 -0.61 -7.38
CA HIS A 146 -17.34 -1.68 -6.90
C HIS A 146 -18.14 -2.80 -6.21
N ARG A 147 -19.09 -2.45 -5.36
CA ARG A 147 -19.95 -3.43 -4.70
C ARG A 147 -20.75 -4.24 -5.72
N GLN A 148 -21.35 -3.58 -6.72
CA GLN A 148 -22.08 -4.27 -7.77
C GLN A 148 -21.20 -5.20 -8.58
N HIS A 149 -19.99 -4.75 -8.94
CA HIS A 149 -19.01 -5.57 -9.63
C HIS A 149 -18.64 -6.82 -8.80
N LEU A 150 -18.29 -6.66 -7.54
CA LEU A 150 -17.92 -7.79 -6.67
C LEU A 150 -19.07 -8.78 -6.48
N LEU A 151 -20.32 -8.30 -6.36
CA LEU A 151 -21.49 -9.16 -6.26
C LEU A 151 -21.83 -9.91 -7.56
N SER A 152 -21.39 -9.39 -8.71
CA SER A 152 -21.58 -10.04 -10.01
C SER A 152 -20.58 -11.15 -10.29
N LEU A 153 -19.46 -11.21 -9.54
CA LEU A 153 -18.46 -12.25 -9.72
C LEU A 153 -19.00 -13.62 -9.33
N PRO A 154 -18.73 -14.67 -10.14
CA PRO A 154 -19.13 -16.02 -9.80
C PRO A 154 -18.41 -16.48 -8.54
N LEU A 155 -19.17 -17.00 -7.58
CA LEU A 155 -18.62 -17.64 -6.39
C LEU A 155 -19.05 -19.10 -6.40
N PRO A 156 -18.13 -20.08 -6.49
CA PRO A 156 -18.46 -21.49 -6.44
C PRO A 156 -19.29 -21.83 -5.22
N PRO A 157 -20.30 -22.74 -5.32
CA PRO A 157 -21.20 -23.05 -4.22
C PRO A 157 -20.49 -23.55 -2.96
N ASP A 158 -19.48 -24.39 -3.10
CA ASP A 158 -18.64 -24.93 -2.00
C ASP A 158 -17.85 -23.83 -1.28
N VAL A 159 -17.31 -22.86 -2.03
CA VAL A 159 -16.61 -21.69 -1.46
C VAL A 159 -17.59 -20.79 -0.71
N ARG A 160 -18.78 -20.56 -1.28
CA ARG A 160 -19.85 -19.80 -0.63
C ARG A 160 -20.25 -20.44 0.70
N GLU A 161 -20.45 -21.76 0.69
CA GLU A 161 -20.79 -22.51 1.90
C GLU A 161 -19.66 -22.45 2.96
N ALA A 162 -18.40 -22.56 2.54
CA ALA A 162 -17.25 -22.43 3.42
C ALA A 162 -17.21 -21.03 4.08
N TYR A 163 -17.38 -19.96 3.33
CA TYR A 163 -17.42 -18.60 3.88
C TYR A 163 -18.62 -18.38 4.81
N THR A 164 -19.77 -18.96 4.50
CA THR A 164 -20.96 -18.89 5.36
C THR A 164 -20.69 -19.58 6.71
N ARG A 165 -20.08 -20.77 6.69
CA ARG A 165 -19.66 -21.46 7.93
C ARG A 165 -18.63 -20.67 8.74
N MET A 166 -17.63 -20.08 8.06
CA MET A 166 -16.64 -19.24 8.73
C MET A 166 -17.28 -18.01 9.39
N ALA A 167 -18.21 -17.33 8.71
CA ALA A 167 -18.94 -16.21 9.27
C ALA A 167 -19.77 -16.60 10.50
N GLN A 168 -20.50 -17.71 10.43
CA GLN A 168 -21.27 -18.22 11.57
C GLN A 168 -20.36 -18.56 12.76
N LYS A 169 -19.23 -19.22 12.49
CA LYS A 169 -18.25 -19.54 13.52
C LYS A 169 -17.68 -18.29 14.18
N SER A 170 -17.36 -17.26 13.40
CA SER A 170 -16.82 -16.00 13.92
C SER A 170 -17.78 -15.27 14.86
N PHE A 171 -19.09 -15.32 14.62
CA PHE A 171 -20.08 -14.77 15.55
C PHE A 171 -20.16 -15.54 16.87
N ILE A 172 -20.03 -16.88 16.82
CA ILE A 172 -19.97 -17.70 18.03
C ILE A 172 -18.71 -17.38 18.85
N GLU A 173 -17.55 -17.35 18.16
CA GLU A 173 -16.27 -17.02 18.80
C GLU A 173 -16.27 -15.60 19.39
N GLN A 174 -16.89 -14.63 18.71
CA GLN A 174 -17.07 -13.28 19.25
C GLN A 174 -17.90 -13.30 20.54
N ALA A 175 -19.04 -13.97 20.54
CA ALA A 175 -19.90 -14.08 21.72
C ALA A 175 -19.18 -14.78 22.90
N ASP A 176 -18.39 -15.81 22.63
CA ASP A 176 -17.57 -16.49 23.64
C ASP A 176 -16.49 -15.56 24.23
N ILE A 177 -15.81 -14.77 23.40
CA ILE A 177 -14.82 -13.78 23.83
C ILE A 177 -15.49 -12.71 24.69
N GLU A 178 -16.63 -12.14 24.23
CA GLU A 178 -17.38 -11.13 24.97
C GLU A 178 -17.88 -11.66 26.32
N ALA A 179 -18.34 -12.90 26.38
CA ALA A 179 -18.80 -13.53 27.62
C ALA A 179 -17.65 -13.84 28.62
N ALA A 180 -16.45 -14.11 28.09
CA ALA A 180 -15.25 -14.36 28.89
C ALA A 180 -14.57 -13.05 29.36
N ASP A 181 -14.88 -11.93 28.75
CA ASP A 181 -14.31 -10.62 29.11
C ASP A 181 -15.00 -10.06 30.36
N THR A 182 -14.49 -10.45 31.52
CA THR A 182 -14.97 -10.02 32.83
C THR A 182 -14.05 -8.98 33.48
N GLY A 183 -13.04 -8.51 32.77
CA GLY A 183 -11.98 -7.66 33.28
C GLY A 183 -12.22 -6.15 33.09
N ASP A 184 -11.55 -5.36 33.92
CA ASP A 184 -11.41 -3.93 33.69
C ASP A 184 -10.40 -3.68 32.56
N TYR A 185 -10.79 -2.87 31.58
CA TYR A 185 -9.92 -2.49 30.46
C TYR A 185 -8.57 -1.89 30.92
N GLU A 186 -8.56 -1.08 31.97
CA GLU A 186 -7.32 -0.46 32.45
C GLU A 186 -6.38 -1.49 33.07
N GLN A 187 -6.89 -2.48 33.78
CA GLN A 187 -6.08 -3.60 34.28
C GLN A 187 -5.49 -4.42 33.14
N TRP A 188 -6.29 -4.73 32.13
CA TRP A 188 -5.83 -5.44 30.94
C TRP A 188 -4.76 -4.62 30.20
N ARG A 189 -4.97 -3.32 30.02
CA ARG A 189 -4.03 -2.43 29.35
C ARG A 189 -2.68 -2.39 30.07
N GLN A 190 -2.68 -2.27 31.39
CA GLN A 190 -1.47 -2.29 32.19
C GLN A 190 -0.72 -3.60 32.09
N GLN A 191 -1.42 -4.72 32.17
CA GLN A 191 -0.83 -6.05 31.98
C GLN A 191 -0.23 -6.23 30.59
N TYR A 192 -0.95 -5.80 29.56
CA TYR A 192 -0.49 -5.86 28.17
C TYR A 192 0.80 -5.04 27.97
N ILE A 193 0.82 -3.78 28.40
CA ILE A 193 2.00 -2.93 28.29
C ILE A 193 3.20 -3.53 29.01
N THR A 194 3.01 -4.03 30.23
CA THR A 194 4.08 -4.63 31.03
C THR A 194 4.61 -5.93 30.40
N SER A 195 3.73 -6.71 29.76
CA SER A 195 4.12 -7.99 29.13
C SER A 195 4.83 -7.80 27.79
N VAL A 196 4.44 -6.81 27.01
CA VAL A 196 4.99 -6.56 25.66
C VAL A 196 6.23 -5.66 25.70
N PHE A 197 6.31 -4.75 26.69
CA PHE A 197 7.42 -3.80 26.84
C PHE A 197 8.09 -3.92 28.22
N PRO A 198 8.70 -5.07 28.57
CA PRO A 198 9.30 -5.26 29.88
C PRO A 198 10.53 -4.35 30.16
N LEU A 199 11.00 -3.59 29.18
CA LEU A 199 12.20 -2.76 29.25
C LEU A 199 11.92 -1.25 29.36
N ILE A 200 10.66 -0.82 29.58
CA ILE A 200 10.32 0.61 29.73
C ILE A 200 10.11 0.98 31.23
N SER A 201 10.46 0.07 32.13
CA SER A 201 10.41 0.35 33.57
C SER A 201 11.83 0.63 34.06
N ASP A 202 12.29 1.89 33.88
CA ASP A 202 13.30 2.58 34.76
C ASP A 202 13.40 4.06 34.35
#